data_227bcb562a421111dc60ae4db81e1d7b
#
_entry.id   227bcb562a421111dc60ae4db81e1d7b
#
_cell.length_a   1.000
_cell.length_b   1.000
_cell.length_c   1.000
_cell.angle_alpha   90.00
_cell.angle_beta   90.00
_cell.angle_gamma   90.00
#
_symmetry.space_group_name_H-M   'P 1'
#
loop_
_entity.id
_entity.type
_entity.pdbx_description
1 polymer ?
#
loop_
_entity_poly.entity_id
_entity_poly.type
_entity_poly.pdbx_seq_one_letter_code
_entity_poly.pdbx_strand_id
1 'polypeptide(L)'
;VKCITNDIYVPADCDFVIEGYVDPSEPKTVEGPFGDHTGFYSLTDEYPRFHVTAVTRRRDAVYPATLVGIPPQEDAYIAKATEKIFLAPIRLAVQPEVKELTMPVFGTAHNLAVVSIDRRYRGQAHKVAQGLWGAGQMMFNKYLVITGEDCDVHDPDRLAALLRRAEFPRDLIVSEGVYDVLDHATVTSGFGGKLAFDLTEIDPSAPAEAVRV
;
A
#
# COMPACT_ATOMS: atom_id res chain seq x y z
N VAL A 1 -1.57 13.59 -30.37
CA VAL A 1 -0.70 14.49 -31.13
C VAL A 1 0.74 14.08 -30.98
N LYS A 2 1.58 14.43 -31.94
CA LYS A 2 3.00 14.19 -31.89
C LYS A 2 3.68 15.22 -30.97
N CYS A 3 4.62 14.81 -30.18
CA CYS A 3 5.51 15.65 -29.39
C CYS A 3 6.32 16.62 -30.29
N ILE A 4 6.80 17.73 -29.71
CA ILE A 4 7.54 18.77 -30.44
C ILE A 4 9.00 18.34 -30.62
N THR A 5 9.62 17.79 -29.59
CA THR A 5 11.06 17.50 -29.57
C THR A 5 11.38 16.01 -29.60
N ASN A 6 10.39 15.15 -29.37
CA ASN A 6 10.53 13.70 -29.35
C ASN A 6 9.65 13.02 -30.40
N ASP A 7 10.09 11.89 -30.95
CA ASP A 7 9.30 11.08 -31.88
C ASP A 7 8.33 10.16 -31.14
N ILE A 8 7.52 10.75 -30.25
CA ILE A 8 6.54 10.09 -29.40
C ILE A 8 5.18 10.76 -29.59
N TYR A 9 4.09 10.00 -29.45
CA TYR A 9 2.74 10.50 -29.47
C TYR A 9 2.13 10.49 -28.09
N VAL A 10 1.41 11.52 -27.74
CA VAL A 10 0.68 11.71 -26.47
C VAL A 10 -0.79 12.01 -26.74
N PRO A 11 -1.70 11.78 -25.78
CA PRO A 11 -3.10 12.20 -25.91
C PRO A 11 -3.21 13.69 -26.19
N ALA A 12 -4.07 14.08 -27.12
CA ALA A 12 -4.21 15.48 -27.57
C ALA A 12 -4.86 16.39 -26.51
N ASP A 13 -5.54 15.80 -25.53
CA ASP A 13 -6.28 16.46 -24.46
C ASP A 13 -5.53 16.51 -23.11
N CYS A 14 -4.23 16.20 -23.10
CA CYS A 14 -3.40 16.41 -21.93
C CYS A 14 -3.38 17.87 -21.50
N ASP A 15 -3.47 18.12 -20.20
CA ASP A 15 -3.32 19.46 -19.64
C ASP A 15 -1.88 19.97 -19.76
N PHE A 16 -0.90 19.09 -19.49
CA PHE A 16 0.53 19.37 -19.59
C PHE A 16 1.25 18.23 -20.29
N VAL A 17 2.25 18.57 -21.08
CA VAL A 17 3.23 17.63 -21.62
C VAL A 17 4.62 18.18 -21.36
N ILE A 18 5.45 17.41 -20.65
CA ILE A 18 6.85 17.73 -20.42
C ILE A 18 7.67 16.75 -21.27
N GLU A 19 8.39 17.26 -22.23
CA GLU A 19 9.24 16.49 -23.12
C GLU A 19 10.69 16.58 -22.69
N GLY A 20 11.42 15.50 -22.85
CA GLY A 20 12.83 15.49 -22.50
C GLY A 20 13.47 14.12 -22.73
N TYR A 21 14.65 13.96 -22.15
CA TYR A 21 15.40 12.70 -22.20
C TYR A 21 16.17 12.45 -20.90
N VAL A 22 16.53 11.20 -20.68
CA VAL A 22 17.49 10.77 -19.67
C VAL A 22 18.70 10.21 -20.40
N ASP A 23 19.91 10.66 -20.05
CA ASP A 23 21.16 10.09 -20.54
C ASP A 23 21.73 9.13 -19.49
N PRO A 24 21.71 7.81 -19.73
CA PRO A 24 22.25 6.84 -18.78
C PRO A 24 23.77 6.94 -18.56
N SER A 25 24.50 7.64 -19.43
CA SER A 25 25.94 7.84 -19.31
C SER A 25 26.32 8.98 -18.36
N GLU A 26 25.38 9.86 -18.01
CA GLU A 26 25.62 10.95 -17.08
C GLU A 26 25.69 10.47 -15.63
N PRO A 27 26.49 11.12 -14.78
CA PRO A 27 26.44 10.89 -13.36
C PRO A 27 25.05 11.19 -12.80
N LYS A 28 24.55 10.33 -11.93
CA LYS A 28 23.34 10.59 -11.15
C LYS A 28 23.51 11.85 -10.29
N THR A 29 22.41 12.41 -9.84
CA THR A 29 22.38 13.57 -8.94
C THR A 29 21.58 13.25 -7.70
N VAL A 30 21.97 13.82 -6.58
CA VAL A 30 21.25 13.66 -5.30
C VAL A 30 19.88 14.32 -5.42
N GLU A 31 18.85 13.57 -5.05
CA GLU A 31 17.46 14.02 -4.95
C GLU A 31 16.90 13.74 -3.56
N GLY A 32 16.00 14.61 -3.08
CA GLY A 32 15.42 14.55 -1.75
C GLY A 32 16.20 15.39 -0.71
N PRO A 33 15.81 15.33 0.58
CA PRO A 33 14.59 14.68 1.06
C PRO A 33 13.34 15.49 0.78
N PHE A 34 12.17 14.84 0.66
CA PHE A 34 10.87 15.52 0.60
C PHE A 34 9.89 14.94 1.60
N GLY A 35 8.87 15.74 1.96
CA GLY A 35 7.81 15.31 2.86
C GLY A 35 7.04 14.14 2.23
N ASP A 36 6.74 13.14 3.06
CA ASP A 36 6.10 11.91 2.65
C ASP A 36 4.76 11.68 3.37
N HIS A 37 3.93 10.80 2.82
CA HIS A 37 2.63 10.47 3.39
C HIS A 37 2.72 9.71 4.74
N THR A 38 3.88 9.18 5.08
CA THR A 38 4.14 8.61 6.41
C THR A 38 4.23 9.65 7.52
N GLY A 39 4.35 10.93 7.17
CA GLY A 39 4.59 12.03 8.09
C GLY A 39 6.06 12.31 8.38
N PHE A 40 6.96 11.62 7.69
CA PHE A 40 8.42 11.79 7.79
C PHE A 40 8.98 12.31 6.47
N TYR A 41 10.23 12.74 6.47
CA TYR A 41 10.95 13.03 5.24
C TYR A 41 11.49 11.75 4.61
N SER A 42 11.45 11.67 3.27
CA SER A 42 12.10 10.61 2.51
C SER A 42 13.61 10.60 2.73
N LEU A 43 14.24 9.49 2.39
CA LEU A 43 15.71 9.44 2.29
C LEU A 43 16.16 10.25 1.07
N THR A 44 17.42 10.69 1.08
CA THR A 44 18.10 11.18 -0.11
C THR A 44 18.74 10.02 -0.84
N ASP A 45 18.70 10.05 -2.17
CA ASP A 45 19.38 9.04 -2.99
C ASP A 45 19.83 9.66 -4.32
N GLU A 46 20.61 8.93 -5.10
CA GLU A 46 21.10 9.35 -6.40
C GLU A 46 20.18 8.86 -7.53
N TYR A 47 19.65 9.80 -8.32
CA TYR A 47 18.73 9.54 -9.41
C TYR A 47 19.24 10.06 -10.76
N PRO A 48 18.79 9.47 -11.89
CA PRO A 48 19.08 9.99 -13.22
C PRO A 48 18.47 11.40 -13.40
N ARG A 49 19.17 12.24 -14.14
CA ARG A 49 18.64 13.56 -14.52
C ARG A 49 17.69 13.43 -15.69
N PHE A 50 16.59 14.17 -15.64
CA PHE A 50 15.69 14.37 -16.75
C PHE A 50 15.92 15.74 -17.37
N HIS A 51 16.38 15.76 -18.63
CA HIS A 51 16.66 17.00 -19.38
C HIS A 51 15.42 17.45 -20.12
N VAL A 52 14.79 18.49 -19.65
CA VAL A 52 13.57 19.06 -20.26
C VAL A 52 13.93 19.78 -21.54
N THR A 53 13.29 19.40 -22.67
CA THR A 53 13.47 20.02 -23.99
C THR A 53 12.27 20.87 -24.41
N ALA A 54 11.06 20.52 -23.95
CA ALA A 54 9.86 21.32 -24.18
C ALA A 54 8.85 21.13 -23.06
N VAL A 55 8.06 22.16 -22.79
CA VAL A 55 6.87 22.10 -21.94
C VAL A 55 5.72 22.73 -22.71
N THR A 56 4.68 21.94 -22.94
CA THR A 56 3.45 22.41 -23.56
C THR A 56 2.27 22.25 -22.61
N ARG A 57 1.27 23.12 -22.76
CA ARG A 57 0.07 23.06 -21.93
C ARG A 57 -1.15 23.55 -22.71
N ARG A 58 -2.32 23.11 -22.30
CA ARG A 58 -3.58 23.69 -22.72
C ARG A 58 -3.67 25.12 -22.21
N ARG A 59 -4.52 25.93 -22.89
CA ARG A 59 -4.76 27.32 -22.48
C ARG A 59 -5.40 27.38 -21.08
N ASP A 60 -6.30 26.47 -20.81
CA ASP A 60 -7.09 26.30 -19.59
C ASP A 60 -6.63 25.08 -18.77
N ALA A 61 -5.34 24.77 -18.80
CA ALA A 61 -4.77 23.61 -18.13
C ALA A 61 -5.00 23.65 -16.62
N VAL A 62 -5.35 22.49 -16.05
CA VAL A 62 -5.45 22.25 -14.62
C VAL A 62 -4.28 21.39 -14.19
N TYR A 63 -3.48 21.86 -13.25
CA TYR A 63 -2.40 21.08 -12.66
C TYR A 63 -2.90 20.32 -11.43
N PRO A 64 -3.02 18.99 -11.50
CA PRO A 64 -3.38 18.20 -10.34
C PRO A 64 -2.23 18.21 -9.34
N ALA A 65 -2.51 18.54 -8.09
CA ALA A 65 -1.54 18.53 -7.02
C ALA A 65 -2.07 17.75 -5.82
N THR A 66 -1.18 17.10 -5.10
CA THR A 66 -1.49 16.33 -3.89
C THR A 66 -0.77 16.95 -2.72
N LEU A 67 -1.49 17.21 -1.62
CA LEU A 67 -0.88 17.57 -0.34
C LEU A 67 -0.45 16.29 0.36
N VAL A 68 0.83 16.19 0.66
CA VAL A 68 1.46 15.04 1.29
C VAL A 68 1.99 15.44 2.66
N GLY A 69 1.82 14.56 3.65
CA GLY A 69 2.28 14.82 5.02
C GLY A 69 1.66 13.90 6.06
N ILE A 70 1.67 14.34 7.32
CA ILE A 70 1.09 13.56 8.43
C ILE A 70 -0.38 13.21 8.10
N PRO A 71 -0.76 11.92 8.13
CA PRO A 71 -2.13 11.50 7.83
C PRO A 71 -3.17 12.11 8.79
N PRO A 72 -4.42 12.34 8.34
CA PRO A 72 -4.89 12.10 6.98
C PRO A 72 -4.60 13.27 6.05
N GLN A 73 -4.19 12.97 4.84
CA GLN A 73 -4.08 13.92 3.72
C GLN A 73 -4.72 13.26 2.47
N GLU A 74 -4.42 13.76 1.26
CA GLU A 74 -4.99 13.19 0.03
C GLU A 74 -4.66 11.71 -0.17
N ASP A 75 -3.51 11.25 0.34
CA ASP A 75 -3.10 9.84 0.28
C ASP A 75 -4.11 8.89 0.94
N ALA A 76 -4.85 9.35 1.94
CA ALA A 76 -5.94 8.58 2.54
C ALA A 76 -7.06 8.27 1.54
N TYR A 77 -7.34 9.17 0.62
CA TYR A 77 -8.36 9.00 -0.43
C TYR A 77 -7.81 8.23 -1.63
N ILE A 78 -6.53 8.45 -1.96
CA ILE A 78 -5.81 7.69 -2.98
C ILE A 78 -5.75 6.21 -2.58
N ALA A 79 -5.45 5.91 -1.30
CA ALA A 79 -5.47 4.55 -0.77
C ALA A 79 -6.84 3.89 -0.93
N LYS A 80 -7.94 4.58 -0.60
CA LYS A 80 -9.30 4.05 -0.79
C LYS A 80 -9.63 3.75 -2.25
N ALA A 81 -9.15 4.58 -3.19
CA ALA A 81 -9.30 4.31 -4.61
C ALA A 81 -8.48 3.08 -5.02
N THR A 82 -7.24 2.99 -4.53
CA THR A 82 -6.34 1.86 -4.75
C THR A 82 -6.93 0.54 -4.26
N GLU A 83 -7.51 0.50 -3.06
CA GLU A 83 -8.22 -0.66 -2.53
C GLU A 83 -9.26 -1.20 -3.52
N LYS A 84 -10.11 -0.32 -4.04
CA LYS A 84 -11.18 -0.70 -4.97
C LYS A 84 -10.66 -1.11 -6.35
N ILE A 85 -9.64 -0.44 -6.86
CA ILE A 85 -9.03 -0.74 -8.17
C ILE A 85 -8.33 -2.10 -8.13
N PHE A 86 -7.56 -2.39 -7.08
CA PHE A 86 -6.72 -3.59 -7.01
C PHE A 86 -7.39 -4.81 -6.39
N LEU A 87 -8.54 -4.68 -5.73
CA LEU A 87 -9.27 -5.82 -5.18
C LEU A 87 -9.61 -6.86 -6.27
N ALA A 88 -10.09 -6.43 -7.44
CA ALA A 88 -10.42 -7.35 -8.53
C ALA A 88 -9.19 -8.09 -9.10
N PRO A 89 -8.08 -7.42 -9.46
CA PRO A 89 -6.84 -8.10 -9.84
C PRO A 89 -6.32 -9.08 -8.78
N ILE A 90 -6.34 -8.71 -7.50
CA ILE A 90 -5.93 -9.59 -6.40
C ILE A 90 -6.78 -10.86 -6.40
N ARG A 91 -8.10 -10.73 -6.49
CA ARG A 91 -9.02 -11.87 -6.51
C ARG A 91 -8.86 -12.75 -7.74
N LEU A 92 -8.59 -12.15 -8.88
CA LEU A 92 -8.48 -12.89 -10.15
C LEU A 92 -7.16 -13.62 -10.32
N ALA A 93 -6.05 -13.05 -9.85
CA ALA A 93 -4.72 -13.52 -10.18
C ALA A 93 -3.89 -14.03 -8.99
N VAL A 94 -4.21 -13.60 -7.76
CA VAL A 94 -3.37 -13.87 -6.59
C VAL A 94 -4.10 -14.70 -5.54
N GLN A 95 -5.22 -14.18 -5.02
CA GLN A 95 -5.94 -14.76 -3.88
C GLN A 95 -7.46 -14.70 -4.12
N PRO A 96 -8.05 -15.70 -4.78
CA PRO A 96 -9.48 -15.69 -5.12
C PRO A 96 -10.42 -15.72 -3.92
N GLU A 97 -9.95 -16.17 -2.76
CA GLU A 97 -10.71 -16.17 -1.51
C GLU A 97 -10.87 -14.80 -0.85
N VAL A 98 -10.09 -13.80 -1.22
CA VAL A 98 -10.23 -12.44 -0.68
C VAL A 98 -11.57 -11.85 -1.10
N LYS A 99 -12.35 -11.37 -0.12
CA LYS A 99 -13.66 -10.73 -0.34
C LYS A 99 -13.54 -9.21 -0.35
N GLU A 100 -12.91 -8.66 0.68
CA GLU A 100 -12.70 -7.23 0.85
C GLU A 100 -11.26 -6.95 1.30
N LEU A 101 -10.82 -5.73 1.02
CA LEU A 101 -9.50 -5.22 1.38
C LEU A 101 -9.63 -3.77 1.85
N THR A 102 -8.92 -3.43 2.94
CA THR A 102 -8.69 -2.03 3.30
C THR A 102 -7.24 -1.81 3.74
N MET A 103 -6.73 -0.62 3.45
CA MET A 103 -5.44 -0.12 3.92
C MET A 103 -5.69 1.11 4.79
N PRO A 104 -5.92 0.93 6.10
CA PRO A 104 -6.37 2.01 6.96
C PRO A 104 -5.32 3.12 7.08
N VAL A 105 -5.80 4.36 7.18
CA VAL A 105 -4.96 5.57 7.26
C VAL A 105 -3.99 5.53 8.44
N PHE A 106 -4.42 4.97 9.58
CA PHE A 106 -3.55 4.82 10.76
C PHE A 106 -2.41 3.81 10.55
N GLY A 107 -2.49 2.96 9.52
CA GLY A 107 -1.40 2.11 9.03
C GLY A 107 -0.62 2.75 7.88
N THR A 108 -0.63 4.06 7.77
CA THR A 108 -0.01 4.88 6.73
C THR A 108 -0.42 4.50 5.29
N ALA A 109 -1.62 3.91 5.15
CA ALA A 109 -2.23 3.53 3.88
C ALA A 109 -1.42 2.50 3.04
N HIS A 110 -0.39 1.86 3.60
CA HIS A 110 0.34 0.77 2.93
C HIS A 110 1.02 -0.22 3.89
N ASN A 111 1.46 0.19 5.07
CA ASN A 111 2.16 -0.69 6.02
C ASN A 111 1.23 -1.72 6.66
N LEU A 112 -0.04 -1.39 6.82
CA LEU A 112 -1.08 -2.28 7.33
C LEU A 112 -2.13 -2.50 6.25
N ALA A 113 -2.43 -3.76 5.96
CA ALA A 113 -3.62 -4.14 5.20
C ALA A 113 -4.51 -5.06 6.03
N VAL A 114 -5.81 -4.90 5.88
CA VAL A 114 -6.83 -5.78 6.45
C VAL A 114 -7.60 -6.42 5.33
N VAL A 115 -7.75 -7.75 5.37
CA VAL A 115 -8.49 -8.50 4.35
C VAL A 115 -9.49 -9.43 5.01
N SER A 116 -10.69 -9.54 4.44
CA SER A 116 -11.61 -10.62 4.76
C SER A 116 -11.54 -11.72 3.70
N ILE A 117 -11.67 -12.98 4.12
CA ILE A 117 -11.58 -14.14 3.25
C ILE A 117 -12.74 -15.12 3.43
N ASP A 118 -13.13 -15.79 2.34
CA ASP A 118 -13.94 -16.99 2.36
C ASP A 118 -13.06 -18.16 2.83
N ARG A 119 -13.02 -18.35 4.16
CA ARG A 119 -12.23 -19.41 4.77
C ARG A 119 -12.89 -20.77 4.61
N ARG A 120 -12.19 -21.71 4.01
CA ARG A 120 -12.66 -23.07 3.73
C ARG A 120 -11.88 -24.16 4.43
N TYR A 121 -10.64 -23.89 4.86
CA TYR A 121 -9.78 -24.87 5.51
C TYR A 121 -8.81 -24.22 6.49
N ARG A 122 -8.30 -25.01 7.42
CA ARG A 122 -7.30 -24.56 8.39
C ARG A 122 -5.99 -24.20 7.70
N GLY A 123 -5.38 -23.08 8.09
CA GLY A 123 -4.12 -22.59 7.52
C GLY A 123 -4.28 -21.80 6.23
N GLN A 124 -5.52 -21.55 5.77
CA GLN A 124 -5.75 -20.73 4.57
C GLN A 124 -5.27 -19.30 4.77
N ALA A 125 -5.35 -18.74 5.98
CA ALA A 125 -4.78 -17.42 6.29
C ALA A 125 -3.26 -17.36 6.05
N HIS A 126 -2.53 -18.44 6.37
CA HIS A 126 -1.09 -18.53 6.03
C HIS A 126 -0.86 -18.44 4.51
N LYS A 127 -1.65 -19.16 3.72
CA LYS A 127 -1.59 -19.09 2.25
C LYS A 127 -1.86 -17.68 1.75
N VAL A 128 -2.88 -17.01 2.31
CA VAL A 128 -3.24 -15.64 1.95
C VAL A 128 -2.14 -14.65 2.32
N ALA A 129 -1.59 -14.74 3.53
CA ALA A 129 -0.50 -13.88 3.97
C ALA A 129 0.71 -13.98 3.04
N GLN A 130 1.19 -15.20 2.78
CA GLN A 130 2.34 -15.43 1.91
C GLN A 130 2.07 -15.01 0.46
N GLY A 131 0.86 -15.23 -0.03
CA GLY A 131 0.48 -14.83 -1.38
C GLY A 131 0.41 -13.32 -1.55
N LEU A 132 -0.12 -12.58 -0.58
CA LEU A 132 -0.16 -11.13 -0.62
C LEU A 132 1.26 -10.55 -0.47
N TRP A 133 2.06 -11.02 0.47
CA TRP A 133 3.45 -10.59 0.63
C TRP A 133 4.36 -10.96 -0.55
N GLY A 134 3.94 -11.86 -1.41
CA GLY A 134 4.64 -12.21 -2.67
C GLY A 134 4.11 -11.47 -3.91
N ALA A 135 3.11 -10.60 -3.79
CA ALA A 135 2.38 -10.08 -4.95
C ALA A 135 2.48 -8.55 -5.09
N GLY A 136 3.17 -8.09 -6.15
CA GLY A 136 3.21 -6.67 -6.52
C GLY A 136 3.57 -5.77 -5.35
N GLN A 137 2.89 -4.64 -5.21
CA GLN A 137 3.13 -3.70 -4.11
C GLN A 137 2.61 -4.18 -2.75
N MET A 138 1.77 -5.21 -2.70
CA MET A 138 1.38 -5.83 -1.43
C MET A 138 2.59 -6.42 -0.68
N MET A 139 3.69 -6.71 -1.37
CA MET A 139 4.94 -7.15 -0.72
C MET A 139 5.50 -6.13 0.28
N PHE A 140 5.16 -4.85 0.16
CA PHE A 140 5.62 -3.81 1.08
C PHE A 140 4.80 -3.73 2.38
N ASN A 141 3.62 -4.37 2.45
CA ASN A 141 2.89 -4.43 3.71
C ASN A 141 3.74 -5.11 4.80
N LYS A 142 3.82 -4.47 5.94
CA LYS A 142 4.49 -4.98 7.12
C LYS A 142 3.56 -5.83 7.98
N TYR A 143 2.31 -5.37 8.10
CA TYR A 143 1.27 -5.98 8.91
C TYR A 143 0.07 -6.39 8.05
N LEU A 144 -0.44 -7.59 8.31
CA LEU A 144 -1.71 -8.05 7.74
C LEU A 144 -2.66 -8.45 8.87
N VAL A 145 -3.93 -8.11 8.73
CA VAL A 145 -5.01 -8.68 9.54
C VAL A 145 -5.93 -9.45 8.60
N ILE A 146 -6.12 -10.73 8.87
CA ILE A 146 -6.91 -11.63 8.03
C ILE A 146 -8.12 -12.09 8.84
N THR A 147 -9.32 -11.74 8.38
CA THR A 147 -10.59 -12.04 9.05
C THR A 147 -11.45 -12.99 8.22
N GLY A 148 -12.48 -13.57 8.84
CA GLY A 148 -13.57 -14.22 8.11
C GLY A 148 -14.40 -13.23 7.29
N GLU A 149 -15.18 -13.75 6.34
CA GLU A 149 -15.99 -12.93 5.42
C GLU A 149 -17.10 -12.14 6.10
N ASP A 150 -17.53 -12.55 7.31
CA ASP A 150 -18.57 -11.88 8.12
C ASP A 150 -18.04 -10.62 8.82
N CYS A 151 -16.76 -10.32 8.75
CA CYS A 151 -16.17 -9.15 9.35
C CYS A 151 -16.14 -7.98 8.37
N ASP A 152 -16.74 -6.84 8.78
CA ASP A 152 -16.53 -5.58 8.09
C ASP A 152 -15.11 -5.08 8.35
N VAL A 153 -14.25 -5.14 7.34
CA VAL A 153 -12.85 -4.71 7.42
C VAL A 153 -12.69 -3.18 7.48
N HIS A 154 -13.76 -2.44 7.22
CA HIS A 154 -13.76 -0.98 7.28
C HIS A 154 -14.18 -0.43 8.65
N ASP A 155 -14.59 -1.30 9.58
CA ASP A 155 -14.98 -0.95 10.95
C ASP A 155 -13.78 -1.14 11.90
N PRO A 156 -13.09 -0.07 12.34
CA PRO A 156 -11.92 -0.16 13.19
C PRO A 156 -12.24 -0.67 14.60
N ASP A 157 -13.44 -0.40 15.12
CA ASP A 157 -13.84 -0.86 16.46
C ASP A 157 -14.04 -2.37 16.45
N ARG A 158 -14.63 -2.89 15.39
CA ARG A 158 -14.79 -4.34 15.19
C ARG A 158 -13.45 -5.04 15.04
N LEU A 159 -12.53 -4.48 14.26
CA LEU A 159 -11.17 -5.01 14.13
C LEU A 159 -10.43 -5.01 15.46
N ALA A 160 -10.53 -3.93 16.23
CA ALA A 160 -9.92 -3.84 17.55
C ALA A 160 -10.51 -4.87 18.52
N ALA A 161 -11.83 -5.12 18.46
CA ALA A 161 -12.49 -6.14 19.28
C ALA A 161 -12.00 -7.55 18.93
N LEU A 162 -11.81 -7.87 17.65
CA LEU A 162 -11.25 -9.14 17.21
C LEU A 162 -9.79 -9.31 17.66
N LEU A 163 -8.95 -8.28 17.46
CA LEU A 163 -7.54 -8.32 17.86
C LEU A 163 -7.34 -8.54 19.37
N ARG A 164 -8.22 -8.00 20.22
CA ARG A 164 -8.18 -8.24 21.66
C ARG A 164 -8.46 -9.69 22.04
N ARG A 165 -9.05 -10.47 21.16
CA ARG A 165 -9.40 -11.89 21.37
C ARG A 165 -8.40 -12.84 20.74
N ALA A 166 -7.43 -12.31 20.01
CA ALA A 166 -6.35 -13.12 19.44
C ALA A 166 -5.50 -13.75 20.53
N GLU A 167 -5.19 -15.03 20.38
CA GLU A 167 -4.34 -15.77 21.30
C GLU A 167 -2.95 -15.97 20.68
N PHE A 168 -1.93 -15.43 21.33
CA PHE A 168 -0.56 -15.53 20.86
C PHE A 168 0.15 -16.73 21.53
N PRO A 169 0.97 -17.51 20.78
CA PRO A 169 1.36 -17.33 19.37
C PRO A 169 0.41 -17.98 18.34
N ARG A 170 -0.72 -18.56 18.74
CA ARG A 170 -1.60 -19.37 17.88
C ARG A 170 -2.09 -18.60 16.64
N ASP A 171 -2.54 -17.37 16.85
CA ASP A 171 -3.17 -16.55 15.82
C ASP A 171 -2.17 -15.60 15.13
N LEU A 172 -0.86 -15.89 15.29
CA LEU A 172 0.21 -15.08 14.76
C LEU A 172 0.96 -15.79 13.65
N ILE A 173 1.14 -15.11 12.51
CA ILE A 173 1.96 -15.57 11.39
C ILE A 173 3.15 -14.63 11.28
N VAL A 174 4.35 -15.16 11.55
CA VAL A 174 5.60 -14.40 11.47
C VAL A 174 6.34 -14.77 10.19
N SER A 175 6.88 -13.78 9.50
CA SER A 175 7.69 -13.93 8.29
C SER A 175 8.76 -12.87 8.23
N GLU A 176 9.59 -12.90 7.21
CA GLU A 176 10.53 -11.85 6.85
C GLU A 176 10.37 -11.52 5.36
N GLY A 177 10.69 -10.29 4.99
CA GLY A 177 10.58 -9.90 3.60
C GLY A 177 10.88 -8.43 3.32
N VAL A 178 10.52 -8.03 2.12
CA VAL A 178 10.77 -6.69 1.60
C VAL A 178 9.87 -5.67 2.29
N TYR A 179 10.43 -4.52 2.61
CA TYR A 179 9.73 -3.32 3.09
C TYR A 179 9.79 -2.21 2.05
N ASP A 180 8.86 -1.28 2.16
CA ASP A 180 8.98 0.00 1.50
C ASP A 180 10.20 0.77 2.05
N VAL A 181 10.91 1.47 1.17
CA VAL A 181 12.04 2.33 1.57
C VAL A 181 11.60 3.51 2.46
N LEU A 182 10.30 3.80 2.48
CA LEU A 182 9.68 4.80 3.33
C LEU A 182 9.30 4.26 4.73
N ASP A 183 9.57 2.99 5.03
CA ASP A 183 9.42 2.45 6.38
C ASP A 183 10.62 2.83 7.24
N HIS A 184 10.43 3.86 8.06
CA HIS A 184 11.46 4.36 8.98
C HIS A 184 11.58 3.54 10.27
N ALA A 185 10.72 2.55 10.50
CA ALA A 185 10.70 1.70 11.70
C ALA A 185 11.35 0.34 11.43
N THR A 186 12.50 0.33 10.78
CA THR A 186 13.28 -0.88 10.47
C THR A 186 14.76 -0.67 10.77
N VAL A 187 15.45 -1.73 11.14
CA VAL A 187 16.91 -1.72 11.37
C VAL A 187 17.68 -1.77 10.05
N THR A 188 17.14 -2.52 9.09
CA THR A 188 17.72 -2.65 7.74
C THR A 188 16.75 -2.04 6.75
N SER A 189 17.19 -1.02 6.00
CA SER A 189 16.37 -0.38 4.98
C SER A 189 15.88 -1.42 3.96
N GLY A 190 14.58 -1.40 3.68
CA GLY A 190 13.96 -2.25 2.67
C GLY A 190 13.77 -3.72 3.03
N PHE A 191 14.13 -4.16 4.25
CA PHE A 191 13.98 -5.57 4.66
C PHE A 191 13.76 -5.72 6.17
N GLY A 192 12.88 -6.66 6.56
CA GLY A 192 12.64 -6.95 7.97
C GLY A 192 11.51 -7.95 8.23
N GLY A 193 11.12 -8.03 9.50
CA GLY A 193 10.08 -8.94 9.98
C GLY A 193 8.68 -8.51 9.57
N LYS A 194 7.86 -9.46 9.16
CA LYS A 194 6.44 -9.28 8.79
C LYS A 194 5.55 -10.03 9.76
N LEU A 195 4.37 -9.46 10.02
CA LEU A 195 3.43 -10.01 10.98
C LEU A 195 2.03 -10.05 10.39
N ALA A 196 1.39 -11.23 10.43
CA ALA A 196 -0.03 -11.31 10.14
C ALA A 196 -0.79 -11.90 11.34
N PHE A 197 -2.04 -11.46 11.50
CA PHE A 197 -2.98 -11.96 12.49
C PHE A 197 -4.04 -12.80 11.78
N ASP A 198 -4.12 -14.08 12.11
CA ASP A 198 -5.18 -14.97 11.64
C ASP A 198 -6.38 -14.90 12.60
N LEU A 199 -7.33 -14.05 12.27
CA LEU A 199 -8.55 -13.87 13.04
C LEU A 199 -9.74 -14.59 12.40
N THR A 200 -9.50 -15.50 11.46
CA THR A 200 -10.56 -16.16 10.68
C THR A 200 -11.38 -17.16 11.48
N GLU A 201 -10.89 -17.62 12.64
CA GLU A 201 -11.60 -18.52 13.55
C GLU A 201 -12.29 -17.80 14.70
N ILE A 202 -12.11 -16.49 14.84
CA ILE A 202 -12.71 -15.69 15.90
C ILE A 202 -14.10 -15.22 15.45
N ASP A 203 -15.14 -15.68 16.17
CA ASP A 203 -16.52 -15.23 15.88
C ASP A 203 -16.66 -13.73 16.17
N PRO A 204 -16.95 -12.89 15.14
CA PRO A 204 -17.04 -11.46 15.33
C PRO A 204 -18.26 -11.03 16.16
N SER A 205 -19.25 -11.89 16.33
CA SER A 205 -20.49 -11.59 17.06
C SER A 205 -20.43 -11.95 18.54
N ALA A 206 -19.48 -12.80 18.94
CA ALA A 206 -19.38 -13.21 20.33
C ALA A 206 -18.95 -12.04 21.22
N PRO A 207 -19.52 -11.90 22.44
CA PRO A 207 -19.14 -10.85 23.37
C PRO A 207 -17.65 -10.97 23.72
N ALA A 208 -16.95 -9.84 23.79
CA ALA A 208 -15.59 -9.83 24.30
C ALA A 208 -15.63 -10.30 25.76
N GLU A 209 -15.07 -11.48 26.04
CA GLU A 209 -14.84 -11.87 27.42
C GLU A 209 -13.89 -10.82 28.03
N ALA A 210 -14.23 -10.37 29.24
CA ALA A 210 -13.37 -9.43 29.96
C ALA A 210 -11.97 -10.07 30.06
N VAL A 211 -10.97 -9.43 29.46
CA VAL A 211 -9.58 -9.83 29.62
C VAL A 211 -9.30 -9.79 31.11
N ARG A 212 -9.16 -10.96 31.74
CA ARG A 212 -8.68 -11.06 33.13
C ARG A 212 -7.20 -10.67 33.08
N VAL A 213 -6.91 -9.48 33.58
CA VAL A 213 -5.54 -9.00 33.85
C VAL A 213 -4.93 -9.84 34.96
#